data_ab7d8f040a7e8001219a7dbf6fddf132
#
_entry.id   ab7d8f040a7e8001219a7dbf6fddf132
#
_cell.length_a   1.000
_cell.length_b   1.000
_cell.length_c   1.000
_cell.angle_alpha   90.00
_cell.angle_beta   90.00
_cell.angle_gamma   90.00
#
_symmetry.space_group_name_H-M   'P 1'
#
loop_
_entity.id
_entity.type
_entity.pdbx_description
1 polymer ?
#
loop_
_entity_poly.entity_id
_entity_poly.type
_entity_poly.pdbx_seq_one_letter_code
_entity_poly.pdbx_strand_id
1 'polypeptide(L)'
;MSANERETLQGESITADGLRELKAEVEELEGPKRKEIAERIKTARELGDLKENADYHIAKEDQAHLETKIKRLRIRLRDAVVVEVANGGDRFAFVRTAEVVDDAGTTHTWTLVGPTEADMSAGRLSAESPVGSALRDAEIGADVVVATPRGDRTFTISKLVG
;
A
#
# COMPACT_ATOMS: atom_id res chain seq x y z
N MET A 1 4.06 -26.68 9.71
CA MET A 1 4.16 -25.26 9.32
C MET A 1 4.03 -24.38 10.54
N SER A 2 4.99 -23.51 10.77
CA SER A 2 4.93 -22.51 11.84
C SER A 2 3.91 -21.43 11.52
N ALA A 3 3.44 -20.70 12.54
CA ALA A 3 2.53 -19.56 12.34
C ALA A 3 3.13 -18.51 11.38
N ASN A 4 4.45 -18.36 11.41
CA ASN A 4 5.19 -17.42 10.57
C ASN A 4 5.17 -17.83 9.08
N GLU A 5 5.20 -19.12 8.79
CA GLU A 5 5.11 -19.63 7.42
C GLU A 5 3.71 -19.48 6.83
N ARG A 6 2.67 -19.55 7.68
CA ARG A 6 1.29 -19.29 7.26
C ARG A 6 1.05 -17.83 6.93
N GLU A 7 1.62 -16.90 7.69
CA GLU A 7 1.55 -15.47 7.39
C GLU A 7 2.23 -15.12 6.07
N THR A 8 3.36 -15.77 5.78
CA THR A 8 4.10 -15.55 4.51
C THR A 8 3.32 -16.06 3.30
N LEU A 9 2.47 -17.07 3.48
CA LEU A 9 1.66 -17.67 2.41
C LEU A 9 0.31 -16.97 2.19
N GLN A 10 -0.13 -16.09 3.10
CA GLN A 10 -1.44 -15.44 3.01
C GLN A 10 -1.45 -14.15 2.19
N GLY A 11 -0.28 -13.62 1.83
CA GLY A 11 -0.20 -12.39 1.08
C GLY A 11 -0.68 -11.16 1.84
N GLU A 12 -0.82 -10.06 1.13
CA GLU A 12 -1.22 -8.76 1.67
C GLU A 12 -2.74 -8.70 1.86
N SER A 13 -3.19 -8.26 3.04
CA SER A 13 -4.60 -7.94 3.27
C SER A 13 -4.99 -6.66 2.57
N ILE A 14 -6.08 -6.69 1.82
CA ILE A 14 -6.54 -5.57 1.00
C ILE A 14 -8.07 -5.48 1.05
N THR A 15 -8.62 -4.27 0.91
CA THR A 15 -10.07 -4.08 0.77
C THR A 15 -10.51 -4.40 -0.66
N ALA A 16 -11.82 -4.60 -0.86
CA ALA A 16 -12.39 -4.79 -2.19
C ALA A 16 -12.13 -3.58 -3.09
N ASP A 17 -12.21 -2.36 -2.55
CA ASP A 17 -11.90 -1.13 -3.28
C ASP A 17 -10.42 -1.05 -3.66
N GLY A 18 -9.54 -1.36 -2.74
CA GLY A 18 -8.10 -1.41 -3.00
C GLY A 18 -7.73 -2.44 -4.05
N LEU A 19 -8.40 -3.59 -4.06
CA LEU A 19 -8.21 -4.61 -5.08
C LEU A 19 -8.62 -4.09 -6.47
N ARG A 20 -9.74 -3.38 -6.56
CA ARG A 20 -10.17 -2.76 -7.83
C ARG A 20 -9.16 -1.71 -8.31
N GLU A 21 -8.67 -0.86 -7.42
CA GLU A 21 -7.64 0.13 -7.74
C GLU A 21 -6.35 -0.52 -8.24
N LEU A 22 -5.91 -1.59 -7.58
CA LEU A 22 -4.71 -2.34 -7.98
C LEU A 22 -4.88 -2.98 -9.36
N LYS A 23 -6.03 -3.60 -9.62
CA LYS A 23 -6.35 -4.15 -10.95
C LYS A 23 -6.36 -3.08 -12.03
N ALA A 24 -6.97 -1.92 -11.75
CA ALA A 24 -7.02 -0.81 -12.68
C ALA A 24 -5.62 -0.26 -12.98
N GLU A 25 -4.75 -0.16 -11.98
CA GLU A 25 -3.36 0.27 -12.16
C GLU A 25 -2.59 -0.71 -13.05
N VAL A 26 -2.73 -2.01 -12.81
CA VAL A 26 -2.08 -3.04 -13.65
C VAL A 26 -2.56 -2.94 -15.10
N GLU A 27 -3.85 -2.80 -15.33
CA GLU A 27 -4.42 -2.65 -16.69
C GLU A 27 -3.90 -1.39 -17.39
N GLU A 28 -3.78 -0.27 -16.68
CA GLU A 28 -3.24 0.97 -17.23
C GLU A 28 -1.78 0.80 -17.65
N LEU A 29 -0.98 0.13 -16.83
CA LEU A 29 0.43 -0.11 -17.12
C LEU A 29 0.64 -1.10 -18.26
N GLU A 30 -0.18 -2.16 -18.32
CA GLU A 30 -0.06 -3.20 -19.34
C GLU A 30 -0.61 -2.79 -20.71
N GLY A 31 -1.59 -1.92 -20.74
CA GLY A 31 -2.19 -1.42 -21.97
C GLY A 31 -1.61 -0.07 -22.39
N PRO A 32 -2.19 1.06 -21.93
CA PRO A 32 -1.79 2.39 -22.37
C PRO A 32 -0.30 2.71 -22.19
N LYS A 33 0.28 2.39 -21.04
CA LYS A 33 1.69 2.70 -20.76
C LYS A 33 2.65 1.90 -21.61
N ARG A 34 2.40 0.62 -21.79
CA ARG A 34 3.23 -0.22 -22.70
C ARG A 34 3.17 0.31 -24.13
N LYS A 35 1.99 0.69 -24.58
CA LYS A 35 1.79 1.26 -25.92
C LYS A 35 2.54 2.57 -26.09
N GLU A 36 2.44 3.47 -25.12
CA GLU A 36 3.15 4.76 -25.12
C GLU A 36 4.66 4.57 -25.24
N ILE A 37 5.25 3.67 -24.44
CA ILE A 37 6.68 3.39 -24.47
C ILE A 37 7.10 2.71 -25.78
N ALA A 38 6.29 1.79 -26.29
CA ALA A 38 6.56 1.15 -27.59
C ALA A 38 6.59 2.16 -28.73
N GLU A 39 5.69 3.14 -28.73
CA GLU A 39 5.68 4.23 -29.71
C GLU A 39 6.91 5.15 -29.55
N ARG A 40 7.32 5.45 -28.32
CA ARG A 40 8.55 6.20 -28.05
C ARG A 40 9.78 5.50 -28.60
N ILE A 41 9.87 4.19 -28.39
CA ILE A 41 10.99 3.37 -28.91
C ILE A 41 10.99 3.39 -30.44
N LYS A 42 9.84 3.21 -31.06
CA LYS A 42 9.70 3.25 -32.52
C LYS A 42 10.15 4.59 -33.08
N THR A 43 9.66 5.70 -32.52
CA THR A 43 10.03 7.05 -32.92
C THR A 43 11.53 7.30 -32.75
N ALA A 44 12.10 6.86 -31.65
CA ALA A 44 13.53 7.02 -31.39
C ALA A 44 14.39 6.23 -32.39
N ARG A 45 13.98 5.03 -32.79
CA ARG A 45 14.67 4.24 -33.80
C ARG A 45 14.71 4.95 -35.16
N GLU A 46 13.68 5.69 -35.50
CA GLU A 46 13.60 6.43 -36.75
C GLU A 46 14.55 7.61 -36.80
N LEU A 47 15.10 8.05 -35.67
CA LEU A 47 16.02 9.20 -35.57
C LEU A 47 17.49 8.87 -35.93
N GLY A 48 17.85 7.61 -36.12
CA GLY A 48 19.18 7.24 -36.62
C GLY A 48 19.93 6.18 -35.81
N ASP A 49 21.25 6.33 -35.65
CA ASP A 49 22.12 5.33 -35.03
C ASP A 49 21.75 5.02 -33.59
N LEU A 50 21.44 3.75 -33.33
CA LEU A 50 20.99 3.29 -32.00
C LEU A 50 22.07 3.40 -30.92
N LYS A 51 23.37 3.35 -31.31
CA LYS A 51 24.46 3.43 -30.32
C LYS A 51 24.59 4.83 -29.68
N GLU A 52 24.33 5.87 -30.47
CA GLU A 52 24.46 7.27 -30.03
C GLU A 52 23.10 7.93 -29.78
N ASN A 53 22.04 7.17 -29.86
CA ASN A 53 20.67 7.68 -29.70
C ASN A 53 20.24 7.65 -28.23
N ALA A 54 20.40 8.78 -27.53
CA ALA A 54 20.02 8.92 -26.12
C ALA A 54 18.52 8.67 -25.89
N ASP A 55 17.66 9.15 -26.79
CA ASP A 55 16.21 8.97 -26.67
C ASP A 55 15.82 7.49 -26.74
N TYR A 56 16.47 6.73 -27.60
CA TYR A 56 16.27 5.29 -27.70
C TYR A 56 16.69 4.58 -26.40
N HIS A 57 17.86 4.90 -25.87
CA HIS A 57 18.36 4.27 -24.64
C HIS A 57 17.51 4.61 -23.43
N ILE A 58 17.03 5.85 -23.30
CA ILE A 58 16.10 6.27 -22.23
C ILE A 58 14.77 5.53 -22.35
N ALA A 59 14.21 5.43 -23.54
CA ALA A 59 12.96 4.73 -23.77
C ALA A 59 13.08 3.22 -23.46
N LYS A 60 14.19 2.59 -23.80
CA LYS A 60 14.46 1.19 -23.45
C LYS A 60 14.61 0.98 -21.94
N GLU A 61 15.27 1.91 -21.26
CA GLU A 61 15.39 1.88 -19.80
C GLU A 61 14.02 2.05 -19.14
N ASP A 62 13.21 2.98 -19.60
CA ASP A 62 11.83 3.19 -19.11
C ASP A 62 10.98 1.93 -19.35
N GLN A 63 11.15 1.24 -20.47
CA GLN A 63 10.48 -0.03 -20.74
C GLN A 63 10.84 -1.09 -19.70
N ALA A 64 12.12 -1.21 -19.38
CA ALA A 64 12.59 -2.17 -18.38
C ALA A 64 12.02 -1.87 -16.99
N HIS A 65 11.97 -0.60 -16.59
CA HIS A 65 11.37 -0.18 -15.34
C HIS A 65 9.87 -0.45 -15.30
N LEU A 66 9.16 -0.20 -16.40
CA LEU A 66 7.74 -0.48 -16.52
C LEU A 66 7.45 -1.98 -16.35
N GLU A 67 8.19 -2.84 -17.03
CA GLU A 67 8.00 -4.29 -16.94
C GLU A 67 8.30 -4.83 -15.53
N THR A 68 9.30 -4.29 -14.88
CA THR A 68 9.60 -4.63 -13.48
C THR A 68 8.46 -4.22 -12.55
N LYS A 69 7.91 -3.03 -12.73
CA LYS A 69 6.77 -2.54 -11.95
C LYS A 69 5.52 -3.40 -12.17
N ILE A 70 5.21 -3.73 -13.42
CA ILE A 70 4.07 -4.60 -13.77
C ILE A 70 4.22 -5.97 -13.09
N LYS A 71 5.38 -6.57 -13.19
CA LYS A 71 5.66 -7.87 -12.57
C LYS A 71 5.44 -7.83 -11.06
N ARG A 72 5.93 -6.80 -10.40
CA ARG A 72 5.77 -6.62 -8.95
C ARG A 72 4.30 -6.45 -8.56
N LEU A 73 3.57 -5.62 -9.30
CA LEU A 73 2.14 -5.38 -9.04
C LEU A 73 1.30 -6.62 -9.32
N ARG A 74 1.63 -7.42 -10.34
CA ARG A 74 0.96 -8.68 -10.63
C ARG A 74 1.15 -9.70 -9.51
N ILE A 75 2.33 -9.77 -8.93
CA ILE A 75 2.61 -10.65 -7.78
C ILE A 75 1.74 -10.21 -6.59
N ARG A 76 1.68 -8.92 -6.30
CA ARG A 76 0.83 -8.39 -5.23
C ARG A 76 -0.64 -8.70 -5.47
N LEU A 77 -1.12 -8.52 -6.70
CA LEU A 77 -2.49 -8.82 -7.09
C LEU A 77 -2.82 -10.30 -6.94
N ARG A 78 -1.89 -11.18 -7.35
CA ARG A 78 -2.06 -12.63 -7.23
C ARG A 78 -2.19 -13.06 -5.77
N ASP A 79 -1.37 -12.51 -4.90
CA ASP A 79 -1.25 -12.93 -3.50
C ASP A 79 -2.18 -12.15 -2.56
N ALA A 80 -2.85 -11.09 -3.04
CA ALA A 80 -3.73 -10.26 -2.23
C ALA A 80 -4.91 -11.04 -1.66
N VAL A 81 -5.19 -10.82 -0.39
CA VAL A 81 -6.32 -11.41 0.32
C VAL A 81 -7.35 -10.34 0.63
N VAL A 82 -8.53 -10.45 0.05
CA VAL A 82 -9.61 -9.49 0.30
C VAL A 82 -10.20 -9.73 1.70
N VAL A 83 -10.19 -8.69 2.51
CA VAL A 83 -10.71 -8.74 3.87
C VAL A 83 -11.99 -7.94 3.93
N GLU A 84 -13.03 -8.54 4.49
CA GLU A 84 -14.30 -7.86 4.72
C GLU A 84 -14.20 -6.93 5.91
N VAL A 85 -14.98 -5.84 5.86
CA VAL A 85 -15.12 -4.90 6.98
C VAL A 85 -15.75 -5.63 8.16
N ALA A 86 -15.03 -5.69 9.27
CA ALA A 86 -15.57 -6.23 10.50
C ALA A 86 -16.70 -5.32 11.00
N ASN A 87 -17.91 -5.85 11.04
CA ASN A 87 -19.07 -5.12 11.54
C ASN A 87 -19.12 -5.17 13.06
N GLY A 88 -19.02 -3.99 13.68
CA GLY A 88 -19.25 -3.83 15.11
C GLY A 88 -18.03 -4.15 15.98
N GLY A 89 -18.20 -4.03 17.30
CA GLY A 89 -17.17 -4.22 18.30
C GLY A 89 -16.43 -2.95 18.68
N ASP A 90 -15.74 -3.00 19.81
CA ASP A 90 -15.06 -1.88 20.43
C ASP A 90 -13.56 -1.85 20.11
N ARG A 91 -13.16 -2.51 19.03
CA ARG A 91 -11.76 -2.66 18.63
C ARG A 91 -11.45 -1.94 17.34
N PHE A 92 -10.25 -1.37 17.28
CA PHE A 92 -9.71 -0.77 16.08
C PHE A 92 -9.27 -1.89 15.12
N ALA A 93 -10.14 -2.23 14.19
CA ALA A 93 -9.97 -3.33 13.26
C ALA A 93 -9.73 -2.82 11.84
N PHE A 94 -9.38 -3.74 10.96
CA PHE A 94 -9.14 -3.45 9.54
C PHE A 94 -10.36 -2.75 8.90
N VAL A 95 -10.07 -1.66 8.17
CA VAL A 95 -11.06 -0.76 7.52
C VAL A 95 -11.91 0.06 8.50
N ARG A 96 -11.67 -0.02 9.81
CA ARG A 96 -12.32 0.87 10.76
C ARG A 96 -11.54 2.17 10.93
N THR A 97 -12.26 3.24 11.19
CA THR A 97 -11.71 4.57 11.48
C THR A 97 -11.75 4.83 12.97
N ALA A 98 -10.67 5.32 13.52
CA ALA A 98 -10.58 5.68 14.94
C ALA A 98 -9.99 7.07 15.11
N GLU A 99 -10.41 7.74 16.19
CA GLU A 99 -9.70 8.90 16.71
C GLU A 99 -8.65 8.41 17.69
N VAL A 100 -7.39 8.74 17.44
CA VAL A 100 -6.23 8.30 18.21
C VAL A 100 -5.51 9.52 18.75
N VAL A 101 -5.27 9.54 20.05
CA VAL A 101 -4.53 10.63 20.70
C VAL A 101 -3.10 10.16 20.97
N ASP A 102 -2.13 10.94 20.54
CA ASP A 102 -0.72 10.66 20.78
C ASP A 102 -0.26 11.19 22.14
N ASP A 103 0.99 10.92 22.49
CA ASP A 103 1.62 11.33 23.75
C ASP A 103 1.79 12.86 23.88
N ALA A 104 1.71 13.59 22.75
CA ALA A 104 1.71 15.05 22.74
C ALA A 104 0.32 15.67 22.88
N GLY A 105 -0.73 14.84 22.96
CA GLY A 105 -2.13 15.28 23.07
C GLY A 105 -2.77 15.62 21.72
N THR A 106 -2.11 15.33 20.61
CA THR A 106 -2.64 15.56 19.26
C THR A 106 -3.59 14.42 18.88
N THR A 107 -4.78 14.78 18.40
CA THR A 107 -5.77 13.81 17.91
C THR A 107 -5.57 13.56 16.42
N HIS A 108 -5.49 12.30 16.07
CA HIS A 108 -5.41 11.82 14.68
C HIS A 108 -6.66 11.01 14.35
N THR A 109 -7.17 11.18 13.14
CA THR A 109 -8.25 10.34 12.62
C THR A 109 -7.65 9.39 11.59
N TRP A 110 -7.58 8.11 11.92
CA TRP A 110 -6.94 7.09 11.08
C TRP A 110 -7.88 5.97 10.74
N THR A 111 -7.80 5.52 9.49
CA THR A 111 -8.46 4.32 8.99
C THR A 111 -7.40 3.25 8.77
N LEU A 112 -7.57 2.07 9.34
CA LEU A 112 -6.63 0.97 9.23
C LEU A 112 -6.84 0.25 7.89
N VAL A 113 -5.82 0.27 7.03
CA VAL A 113 -5.91 -0.29 5.66
C VAL A 113 -4.70 -1.17 5.36
N GLY A 114 -4.71 -1.87 4.22
CA GLY A 114 -3.55 -2.61 3.75
C GLY A 114 -2.43 -1.68 3.25
N PRO A 115 -1.18 -2.17 3.13
CA PRO A 115 -0.04 -1.34 2.74
C PRO A 115 -0.18 -0.70 1.36
N THR A 116 -0.89 -1.32 0.44
CA THR A 116 -1.18 -0.76 -0.90
C THR A 116 -2.05 0.49 -0.85
N GLU A 117 -2.96 0.55 0.12
CA GLU A 117 -3.93 1.64 0.27
C GLU A 117 -3.45 2.72 1.23
N ALA A 118 -2.33 2.50 1.91
CA ALA A 118 -1.83 3.40 2.93
C ALA A 118 -1.48 4.79 2.37
N ASP A 119 -1.98 5.82 3.03
CA ASP A 119 -1.70 7.21 2.71
C ASP A 119 -1.96 8.06 3.95
N MET A 120 -0.89 8.41 4.66
CA MET A 120 -0.99 9.17 5.90
C MET A 120 -1.57 10.56 5.69
N SER A 121 -1.39 11.17 4.52
CA SER A 121 -1.98 12.48 4.21
C SER A 121 -3.51 12.41 4.10
N ALA A 122 -4.05 11.26 3.75
CA ALA A 122 -5.49 11.00 3.70
C ALA A 122 -6.01 10.29 4.97
N GLY A 123 -5.17 10.11 5.99
CA GLY A 123 -5.54 9.42 7.23
C GLY A 123 -5.63 7.90 7.10
N ARG A 124 -5.02 7.32 6.08
CA ARG A 124 -5.01 5.87 5.87
C ARG A 124 -3.70 5.27 6.41
N LEU A 125 -3.82 4.54 7.51
CA LEU A 125 -2.70 3.93 8.23
C LEU A 125 -2.56 2.46 7.82
N SER A 126 -1.34 2.06 7.42
CA SER A 126 -1.08 0.67 7.11
C SER A 126 -1.18 -0.22 8.35
N ALA A 127 -1.97 -1.29 8.26
CA ALA A 127 -2.07 -2.32 9.30
C ALA A 127 -0.74 -3.07 9.53
N GLU A 128 0.17 -3.01 8.56
CA GLU A 128 1.49 -3.64 8.64
C GLU A 128 2.59 -2.67 9.10
N SER A 129 2.29 -1.35 9.20
CA SER A 129 3.23 -0.39 9.77
C SER A 129 3.42 -0.64 11.28
N PRO A 130 4.53 -0.17 11.88
CA PRO A 130 4.75 -0.32 13.33
C PRO A 130 3.59 0.23 14.17
N VAL A 131 3.06 1.40 13.83
CA VAL A 131 1.92 2.00 14.53
C VAL A 131 0.64 1.23 14.25
N GLY A 132 0.35 0.90 13.00
CA GLY A 132 -0.85 0.17 12.60
C GLY A 132 -0.93 -1.22 13.19
N SER A 133 0.17 -1.97 13.20
CA SER A 133 0.21 -3.31 13.77
C SER A 133 0.07 -3.30 15.30
N ALA A 134 0.59 -2.27 15.97
CA ALA A 134 0.44 -2.09 17.41
C ALA A 134 -0.99 -1.70 17.80
N LEU A 135 -1.65 -0.84 17.01
CA LEU A 135 -3.02 -0.38 17.27
C LEU A 135 -4.10 -1.37 16.82
N ARG A 136 -3.76 -2.29 15.95
CA ARG A 136 -4.69 -3.31 15.46
C ARG A 136 -5.26 -4.12 16.62
N ASP A 137 -6.58 -4.27 16.64
CA ASP A 137 -7.33 -4.97 17.67
C ASP A 137 -7.29 -4.32 19.07
N ALA A 138 -6.77 -3.09 19.18
CA ALA A 138 -6.82 -2.33 20.42
C ALA A 138 -8.24 -1.85 20.73
N GLU A 139 -8.59 -1.87 22.02
CA GLU A 139 -9.90 -1.44 22.50
C GLU A 139 -9.94 0.07 22.73
N ILE A 140 -11.16 0.64 22.74
CA ILE A 140 -11.36 2.04 23.12
C ILE A 140 -10.83 2.27 24.54
N GLY A 141 -10.04 3.32 24.71
CA GLY A 141 -9.41 3.67 25.96
C GLY A 141 -8.09 2.97 26.27
N ALA A 142 -7.68 2.05 25.40
CA ALA A 142 -6.41 1.36 25.57
C ALA A 142 -5.24 2.27 25.20
N ASP A 143 -4.22 2.26 26.05
CA ASP A 143 -2.94 2.91 25.79
C ASP A 143 -1.99 1.91 25.12
N VAL A 144 -1.51 2.24 23.94
CA VAL A 144 -0.62 1.36 23.16
C VAL A 144 0.73 2.04 23.01
N VAL A 145 1.78 1.35 23.42
CA VAL A 145 3.17 1.82 23.28
C VAL A 145 3.75 1.29 21.98
N VAL A 146 4.23 2.19 21.15
CA VAL A 146 4.85 1.88 19.86
C VAL A 146 6.31 2.27 19.88
N ALA A 147 7.20 1.31 19.61
CA ALA A 147 8.62 1.58 19.44
C ALA A 147 8.87 2.28 18.11
N THR A 148 9.48 3.46 18.16
CA THR A 148 9.87 4.21 16.97
C THR A 148 11.37 4.52 16.98
N PRO A 149 11.99 4.87 15.85
CA PRO A 149 13.41 5.26 15.81
C PRO A 149 13.76 6.44 16.72
N ARG A 150 12.78 7.25 17.10
CA ARG A 150 12.93 8.41 17.99
C ARG A 150 12.60 8.10 19.45
N GLY A 151 12.32 6.83 19.79
CA GLY A 151 11.91 6.39 21.11
C GLY A 151 10.48 5.86 21.11
N ASP A 152 10.03 5.42 22.28
CA ASP A 152 8.69 4.89 22.44
C ASP A 152 7.65 6.01 22.42
N ARG A 153 6.55 5.79 21.70
CA ARG A 153 5.41 6.71 21.67
C ARG A 153 4.18 5.98 22.15
N THR A 154 3.33 6.69 22.88
CA THR A 154 2.06 6.16 23.39
C THR A 154 0.90 6.73 22.58
N PHE A 155 0.03 5.84 22.14
CA PHE A 155 -1.20 6.19 21.43
C PHE A 155 -2.41 5.63 22.18
N THR A 156 -3.45 6.44 22.34
CA THR A 156 -4.68 6.04 22.99
C THR A 156 -5.84 6.13 22.01
N ILE A 157 -6.61 5.06 21.88
CA ILE A 157 -7.82 5.07 21.06
C ILE A 157 -8.94 5.73 21.87
N SER A 158 -9.32 6.95 21.46
CA SER A 158 -10.33 7.73 22.18
C SER A 158 -11.75 7.44 21.69
N LYS A 159 -11.91 7.11 20.40
CA LYS A 159 -13.21 6.89 19.79
C LYS A 159 -13.08 6.05 18.53
N LEU A 160 -14.05 5.18 18.29
CA LEU A 160 -14.22 4.51 17.01
C LEU A 160 -15.31 5.23 16.20
N VAL A 161 -15.00 5.48 14.92
CA VAL A 161 -15.90 6.20 14.01
C VAL A 161 -16.43 5.20 12.98
N GLY A 162 -17.70 4.95 13.00
CA GLY A 162 -18.37 4.10 12.02
C GLY A 162 -18.28 2.61 12.27
#